data_b26a5b8c19e285d84896b74538176117
#
_entry.id   b26a5b8c19e285d84896b74538176117
#
_cell.length_a   1.000
_cell.length_b   1.000
_cell.length_c   1.000
_cell.angle_alpha   90.00
_cell.angle_beta   90.00
_cell.angle_gamma   90.00
#
_symmetry.space_group_name_H-M   'P 1'
#
loop_
_entity.id
_entity.type
_entity.pdbx_description
1 polymer ?
#
loop_
_entity_poly.entity_id
_entity_poly.type
_entity_poly.pdbx_seq_one_letter_code
_entity_poly.pdbx_strand_id
1 'polypeptide(L)'
;MTRSKIGPLALESPLGDRGTNVFRALHLQQRAHVVVRVFSVPLGMTPESKQEFSDQLESLKALRHPGIVRCYGGGFDAKDAYLVYELIQGESLAVTLKRRERLPWESVLDYGLKLCEALQKAHESGWIHGRIRPDKILVSEDANTVKISDFRRGPGTPTPLTPAQLTYSAPETLVDQPKFNTATDLYSIGAVLYHAITGQPPFKGDTLALVKQAIVCTNVAPVASIVFDCPVWLSSIVEQLLNKDPLRRPVTAAATAMALREAQRRATDGMGVAEHVVSGFSPLQLNTNRAEAEKALGRKKKKKRRLDDEDAYDKPALLEQPLVLVGLLVAAISLITFLAWPASERTLRARAQTLLESEDLSSHNEARDKYLEPLLVRFPDSDSALWAKEQLELIDMENAEARIQSNRRFGREPSTEGERKYTEANRFEQFGDRVTALEKYKGIVNLLKDEEKERSYVNLARRQIAKIQSNPPSSTEELRRFLLEKLNTAEKMYAGGDTIGSKQIWDGIVSLYNGNKEMLPIVERAQARLGKTKN
;
A
#
# COMPACT_ATOMS: atom_id res chain seq x y z
N MET A 1 25.00 -29.52 21.45
CA MET A 1 24.47 -29.71 22.84
C MET A 1 23.19 -28.91 22.94
N THR A 2 22.05 -29.55 23.05
CA THR A 2 20.77 -28.88 23.27
C THR A 2 20.76 -28.34 24.71
N ARG A 3 20.66 -27.03 24.84
CA ARG A 3 20.56 -26.34 26.13
C ARG A 3 19.32 -26.82 26.86
N SER A 4 19.45 -27.37 28.06
CA SER A 4 18.31 -27.89 28.83
C SER A 4 17.68 -26.87 29.79
N LYS A 5 18.35 -25.73 30.04
CA LYS A 5 17.89 -24.70 30.99
C LYS A 5 18.33 -23.31 30.58
N ILE A 6 17.49 -22.29 30.84
CA ILE A 6 17.80 -20.87 30.71
C ILE A 6 17.18 -20.10 31.86
N GLY A 7 17.99 -19.43 32.69
CA GLY A 7 17.54 -18.81 33.94
C GLY A 7 16.74 -19.78 34.82
N PRO A 8 15.51 -19.42 35.28
CA PRO A 8 14.65 -20.28 36.11
C PRO A 8 13.80 -21.27 35.27
N LEU A 9 14.07 -21.46 33.99
CA LEU A 9 13.23 -22.16 33.05
C LEU A 9 13.91 -23.44 32.53
N ALA A 10 13.24 -24.59 32.66
CA ALA A 10 13.65 -25.84 32.02
C ALA A 10 13.07 -25.91 30.62
N LEU A 11 13.92 -26.01 29.61
CA LEU A 11 13.50 -26.10 28.21
C LEU A 11 13.05 -27.53 27.90
N GLU A 12 11.84 -27.67 27.29
CA GLU A 12 11.26 -28.98 26.99
C GLU A 12 11.41 -29.32 25.50
N SER A 13 10.68 -28.64 24.64
CA SER A 13 10.63 -28.90 23.21
C SER A 13 10.67 -27.61 22.40
N PRO A 14 11.31 -27.59 21.23
CA PRO A 14 11.23 -26.46 20.31
C PRO A 14 9.80 -26.32 19.77
N LEU A 15 9.33 -25.07 19.67
CA LEU A 15 8.06 -24.72 19.07
C LEU A 15 8.32 -24.09 17.69
N GLY A 16 7.76 -24.70 16.63
CA GLY A 16 7.93 -24.26 15.25
C GLY A 16 8.94 -25.08 14.45
N ASP A 17 9.33 -24.55 13.27
CA ASP A 17 10.22 -25.25 12.34
C ASP A 17 11.65 -25.42 12.90
N ARG A 18 12.42 -26.35 12.30
CA ARG A 18 13.83 -26.60 12.67
C ARG A 18 14.64 -25.31 12.61
N GLY A 19 15.31 -25.00 13.75
CA GLY A 19 16.13 -23.78 13.87
C GLY A 19 15.43 -22.60 14.51
N THR A 20 14.20 -22.75 15.00
CA THR A 20 13.54 -21.71 15.81
C THR A 20 14.18 -21.61 17.19
N ASN A 21 14.39 -20.36 17.64
CA ASN A 21 14.85 -20.06 18.99
C ASN A 21 13.67 -19.91 19.98
N VAL A 22 12.59 -20.63 19.76
CA VAL A 22 11.36 -20.60 20.56
C VAL A 22 11.13 -22.01 21.13
N PHE A 23 10.94 -22.09 22.43
CA PHE A 23 10.82 -23.35 23.15
C PHE A 23 9.62 -23.32 24.10
N ARG A 24 8.95 -24.47 24.22
CA ARG A 24 8.12 -24.75 25.38
C ARG A 24 9.05 -24.98 26.57
N ALA A 25 8.71 -24.40 27.72
CA ALA A 25 9.50 -24.51 28.92
C ALA A 25 8.62 -24.59 30.18
N LEU A 26 9.16 -25.19 31.22
CA LEU A 26 8.56 -25.21 32.55
C LEU A 26 9.26 -24.18 33.44
N HIS A 27 8.47 -23.25 34.00
CA HIS A 27 8.97 -22.33 35.01
C HIS A 27 9.13 -23.06 36.36
N LEU A 28 10.36 -23.31 36.80
CA LEU A 28 10.66 -24.22 37.92
C LEU A 28 10.05 -23.78 39.26
N GLN A 29 9.99 -22.46 39.51
CA GLN A 29 9.42 -21.91 40.75
C GLN A 29 7.90 -21.85 40.73
N GLN A 30 7.31 -21.47 39.59
CA GLN A 30 5.85 -21.28 39.45
C GLN A 30 5.12 -22.55 39.00
N ARG A 31 5.86 -23.59 38.60
CA ARG A 31 5.35 -24.86 38.05
C ARG A 31 4.34 -24.65 36.90
N ALA A 32 4.58 -23.63 36.11
CA ALA A 32 3.72 -23.26 34.97
C ALA A 32 4.46 -23.45 33.66
N HIS A 33 3.75 -23.97 32.63
CA HIS A 33 4.30 -24.05 31.31
C HIS A 33 4.25 -22.67 30.64
N VAL A 34 5.32 -22.32 29.95
CA VAL A 34 5.51 -21.03 29.29
C VAL A 34 6.18 -21.23 27.93
N VAL A 35 6.16 -20.21 27.12
CA VAL A 35 6.94 -20.13 25.88
C VAL A 35 8.15 -19.25 26.14
N VAL A 36 9.33 -19.74 25.77
CA VAL A 36 10.58 -18.99 25.88
C VAL A 36 11.18 -18.76 24.53
N ARG A 37 11.51 -17.52 24.26
CA ARG A 37 12.27 -17.14 23.09
C ARG A 37 13.67 -16.74 23.51
N VAL A 38 14.67 -17.37 22.90
CA VAL A 38 16.09 -17.15 23.19
C VAL A 38 16.71 -16.33 22.06
N PHE A 39 17.55 -15.38 22.41
CA PHE A 39 18.30 -14.55 21.48
C PHE A 39 19.78 -14.68 21.81
N SER A 40 20.59 -15.04 20.82
CA SER A 40 22.04 -14.95 20.97
C SER A 40 22.46 -13.49 21.02
N VAL A 41 23.10 -13.11 22.10
CA VAL A 41 23.60 -11.75 22.29
C VAL A 41 25.00 -11.65 21.66
N PRO A 42 25.29 -10.65 20.81
CA PRO A 42 26.62 -10.44 20.28
C PRO A 42 27.63 -10.27 21.43
N LEU A 43 28.82 -10.85 21.28
CA LEU A 43 29.95 -10.63 22.19
C LEU A 43 30.25 -9.12 22.23
N GLY A 44 30.02 -8.48 23.36
CA GLY A 44 30.25 -7.04 23.54
C GLY A 44 28.99 -6.19 23.73
N MET A 45 27.90 -6.79 24.26
CA MET A 45 26.73 -6.01 24.63
C MET A 45 27.09 -4.93 25.64
N THR A 46 26.96 -3.67 25.24
CA THR A 46 27.27 -2.52 26.12
C THR A 46 26.24 -2.37 27.24
N PRO A 47 26.56 -1.70 28.36
CA PRO A 47 25.58 -1.40 29.40
C PRO A 47 24.33 -0.72 28.85
N GLU A 48 24.48 0.17 27.85
CA GLU A 48 23.39 0.89 27.17
C GLU A 48 22.45 -0.08 26.48
N SER A 49 22.98 -1.04 25.69
CA SER A 49 22.17 -2.06 25.00
C SER A 49 21.40 -2.97 25.96
N LYS A 50 21.98 -3.25 27.15
CA LYS A 50 21.28 -4.00 28.22
C LYS A 50 20.14 -3.18 28.82
N GLN A 51 20.36 -1.87 29.00
CA GLN A 51 19.33 -0.96 29.50
C GLN A 51 18.19 -0.85 28.48
N GLU A 52 18.50 -0.66 27.19
CA GLU A 52 17.48 -0.64 26.12
C GLU A 52 16.64 -1.92 26.10
N PHE A 53 17.27 -3.07 26.22
CA PHE A 53 16.54 -4.34 26.29
C PHE A 53 15.63 -4.40 27.52
N SER A 54 16.11 -3.93 28.69
CA SER A 54 15.33 -3.87 29.92
C SER A 54 14.11 -2.95 29.78
N ASP A 55 14.30 -1.76 29.21
CA ASP A 55 13.22 -0.78 28.98
C ASP A 55 12.18 -1.32 27.99
N GLN A 56 12.64 -2.00 26.93
CA GLN A 56 11.77 -2.68 25.98
C GLN A 56 10.98 -3.81 26.65
N LEU A 57 11.62 -4.59 27.51
CA LEU A 57 10.97 -5.67 28.25
C LEU A 57 9.86 -5.14 29.15
N GLU A 58 10.09 -4.06 29.92
CA GLU A 58 9.07 -3.44 30.77
C GLU A 58 7.91 -2.88 29.93
N SER A 59 8.21 -2.24 28.82
CA SER A 59 7.18 -1.77 27.88
C SER A 59 6.35 -2.94 27.30
N LEU A 60 7.00 -4.07 26.99
CA LEU A 60 6.31 -5.26 26.46
C LEU A 60 5.45 -5.94 27.52
N LYS A 61 5.89 -6.00 28.78
CA LYS A 61 5.10 -6.49 29.92
C LYS A 61 3.86 -5.64 30.19
N ALA A 62 3.97 -4.34 29.93
CA ALA A 62 2.84 -3.40 30.07
C ALA A 62 1.80 -3.55 28.94
N LEU A 63 2.18 -4.11 27.80
CA LEU A 63 1.28 -4.35 26.68
C LEU A 63 0.35 -5.54 26.94
N ARG A 64 -0.84 -5.24 27.47
CA ARG A 64 -1.84 -6.25 27.87
C ARG A 64 -3.12 -6.09 27.08
N HIS A 65 -3.49 -7.12 26.32
CA HIS A 65 -4.75 -7.20 25.59
C HIS A 65 -5.13 -8.68 25.32
N PRO A 66 -6.41 -9.07 25.33
CA PRO A 66 -6.84 -10.44 25.04
C PRO A 66 -6.33 -10.99 23.70
N GLY A 67 -6.21 -10.14 22.67
CA GLY A 67 -5.70 -10.48 21.33
C GLY A 67 -4.18 -10.33 21.18
N ILE A 68 -3.41 -10.13 22.26
CA ILE A 68 -1.94 -10.05 22.23
C ILE A 68 -1.38 -11.13 23.14
N VAL A 69 -0.36 -11.86 22.67
CA VAL A 69 0.36 -12.84 23.50
C VAL A 69 1.08 -12.12 24.63
N ARG A 70 0.73 -12.48 25.85
CA ARG A 70 1.24 -11.81 27.05
C ARG A 70 2.72 -12.12 27.27
N CYS A 71 3.53 -11.09 27.45
CA CYS A 71 4.89 -11.24 27.95
C CYS A 71 4.88 -11.23 29.48
N TYR A 72 5.44 -12.26 30.11
CA TYR A 72 5.57 -12.35 31.55
C TYR A 72 6.85 -11.72 32.05
N GLY A 73 7.90 -11.73 31.23
CA GLY A 73 9.22 -11.24 31.63
C GLY A 73 10.31 -11.71 30.68
N GLY A 74 11.53 -11.60 31.15
CA GLY A 74 12.72 -12.01 30.42
C GLY A 74 13.98 -11.70 31.24
N GLY A 75 15.13 -11.87 30.63
CA GLY A 75 16.39 -11.57 31.25
C GLY A 75 17.58 -12.00 30.41
N PHE A 76 18.74 -12.01 31.06
CA PHE A 76 20.00 -12.45 30.49
C PHE A 76 20.45 -13.72 31.19
N ASP A 77 21.01 -14.66 30.44
CA ASP A 77 21.63 -15.86 30.96
C ASP A 77 22.90 -16.16 30.13
N ALA A 78 24.05 -15.90 30.75
CA ALA A 78 25.38 -16.00 30.17
C ALA A 78 25.51 -15.16 28.86
N LYS A 79 25.46 -15.82 27.69
CA LYS A 79 25.61 -15.20 26.36
C LYS A 79 24.29 -14.95 25.64
N ASP A 80 23.16 -15.25 26.27
CA ASP A 80 21.85 -15.16 25.64
C ASP A 80 20.92 -14.26 26.45
N ALA A 81 20.04 -13.55 25.73
CA ALA A 81 18.87 -12.91 26.28
C ALA A 81 17.64 -13.79 26.00
N TYR A 82 16.65 -13.73 26.89
CA TYR A 82 15.41 -14.48 26.69
C TYR A 82 14.18 -13.67 27.09
N LEU A 83 13.07 -13.99 26.43
CA LEU A 83 11.73 -13.46 26.73
C LEU A 83 10.80 -14.63 27.04
N VAL A 84 9.93 -14.43 28.03
CA VAL A 84 8.97 -15.43 28.51
C VAL A 84 7.56 -14.98 28.18
N TYR A 85 6.83 -15.83 27.51
CA TYR A 85 5.47 -15.56 27.08
C TYR A 85 4.48 -16.60 27.61
N GLU A 86 3.20 -16.24 27.61
CA GLU A 86 2.12 -17.21 27.86
C GLU A 86 2.14 -18.33 26.81
N LEU A 87 1.81 -19.53 27.26
CA LEU A 87 1.59 -20.67 26.38
C LEU A 87 0.12 -20.70 25.97
N ILE A 88 -0.14 -20.58 24.66
CA ILE A 88 -1.48 -20.71 24.09
C ILE A 88 -1.71 -22.18 23.74
N GLN A 89 -2.82 -22.76 24.23
CA GLN A 89 -3.28 -24.08 23.81
C GLN A 89 -3.94 -23.94 22.44
N GLY A 90 -3.21 -24.28 21.38
CA GLY A 90 -3.63 -24.08 19.99
C GLY A 90 -2.47 -24.12 19.01
N GLU A 91 -2.69 -23.63 17.83
CA GLU A 91 -1.71 -23.62 16.73
C GLU A 91 -1.59 -22.25 16.08
N SER A 92 -0.57 -22.06 15.25
CA SER A 92 -0.50 -20.83 14.44
C SER A 92 -1.52 -20.89 13.29
N LEU A 93 -2.02 -19.73 12.89
CA LEU A 93 -2.90 -19.60 11.73
C LEU A 93 -2.26 -20.18 10.45
N ALA A 94 -0.91 -20.15 10.36
CA ALA A 94 -0.20 -20.79 9.25
C ALA A 94 -0.42 -22.32 9.21
N VAL A 95 -0.41 -22.98 10.38
CA VAL A 95 -0.69 -24.43 10.49
C VAL A 95 -2.16 -24.71 10.16
N THR A 96 -3.07 -23.89 10.70
CA THR A 96 -4.49 -23.99 10.41
C THR A 96 -4.76 -23.88 8.91
N LEU A 97 -4.17 -22.86 8.22
CA LEU A 97 -4.34 -22.66 6.78
C LEU A 97 -3.71 -23.79 5.94
N LYS A 98 -2.56 -24.31 6.38
CA LYS A 98 -1.95 -25.46 5.70
C LYS A 98 -2.84 -26.72 5.76
N ARG A 99 -3.60 -26.90 6.85
CA ARG A 99 -4.47 -28.05 7.06
C ARG A 99 -5.86 -27.89 6.43
N ARG A 100 -6.43 -26.67 6.50
CA ARG A 100 -7.81 -26.40 6.05
C ARG A 100 -7.88 -25.74 4.68
N GLU A 101 -6.74 -25.39 4.10
CA GLU A 101 -6.58 -24.60 2.88
C GLU A 101 -7.15 -23.19 3.00
N ARG A 102 -8.43 -23.03 3.34
CA ARG A 102 -9.11 -21.77 3.60
C ARG A 102 -10.03 -21.83 4.81
N LEU A 103 -10.46 -20.67 5.29
CA LEU A 103 -11.43 -20.55 6.36
C LEU A 103 -12.74 -19.93 5.85
N PRO A 104 -13.89 -20.25 6.48
CA PRO A 104 -15.14 -19.54 6.22
C PRO A 104 -14.97 -18.04 6.45
N TRP A 105 -15.56 -17.23 5.59
CA TRP A 105 -15.41 -15.77 5.67
C TRP A 105 -15.93 -15.19 7.00
N GLU A 106 -16.94 -15.80 7.63
CA GLU A 106 -17.45 -15.43 8.95
C GLU A 106 -16.36 -15.56 10.03
N SER A 107 -15.62 -16.67 10.01
CA SER A 107 -14.50 -16.88 10.94
C SER A 107 -13.38 -15.86 10.69
N VAL A 108 -13.09 -15.56 9.42
CA VAL A 108 -12.06 -14.59 9.06
C VAL A 108 -12.47 -13.18 9.46
N LEU A 109 -13.75 -12.84 9.34
CA LEU A 109 -14.32 -11.58 9.81
C LEU A 109 -14.14 -11.41 11.33
N ASP A 110 -14.47 -12.45 12.12
CA ASP A 110 -14.28 -12.45 13.58
C ASP A 110 -12.79 -12.32 13.96
N TYR A 111 -11.91 -13.06 13.26
CA TYR A 111 -10.46 -12.95 13.46
C TYR A 111 -9.95 -11.55 13.12
N GLY A 112 -10.37 -10.99 11.98
CA GLY A 112 -10.02 -9.65 11.55
C GLY A 112 -10.40 -8.59 12.59
N LEU A 113 -11.59 -8.71 13.18
CA LEU A 113 -12.07 -7.83 14.24
C LEU A 113 -11.17 -7.91 15.47
N LYS A 114 -10.93 -9.11 16.01
CA LYS A 114 -10.09 -9.35 17.19
C LYS A 114 -8.65 -8.87 16.98
N LEU A 115 -8.09 -9.10 15.79
CA LEU A 115 -6.74 -8.65 15.44
C LEU A 115 -6.64 -7.13 15.33
N CYS A 116 -7.64 -6.46 14.75
CA CYS A 116 -7.67 -5.00 14.67
C CYS A 116 -7.82 -4.35 16.06
N GLU A 117 -8.61 -4.92 16.97
CA GLU A 117 -8.70 -4.47 18.36
C GLU A 117 -7.37 -4.61 19.10
N ALA A 118 -6.66 -5.74 18.90
CA ALA A 118 -5.34 -5.96 19.44
C ALA A 118 -4.32 -4.94 18.91
N LEU A 119 -4.32 -4.70 17.60
CA LEU A 119 -3.45 -3.70 16.97
C LEU A 119 -3.74 -2.29 17.44
N GLN A 120 -5.02 -1.92 17.60
CA GLN A 120 -5.38 -0.61 18.14
C GLN A 120 -4.75 -0.38 19.50
N LYS A 121 -4.82 -1.39 20.40
CA LYS A 121 -4.19 -1.31 21.72
C LYS A 121 -2.67 -1.19 21.62
N ALA A 122 -2.03 -1.95 20.73
CA ALA A 122 -0.59 -1.89 20.50
C ALA A 122 -0.18 -0.50 19.98
N HIS A 123 -0.86 0.03 18.96
CA HIS A 123 -0.58 1.33 18.35
C HIS A 123 -0.74 2.48 19.35
N GLU A 124 -1.79 2.45 20.21
CA GLU A 124 -1.99 3.43 21.30
C GLU A 124 -0.85 3.40 22.32
N SER A 125 -0.22 2.24 22.51
CA SER A 125 0.94 2.06 23.38
C SER A 125 2.27 2.36 22.66
N GLY A 126 2.22 2.86 21.42
CA GLY A 126 3.39 3.19 20.60
C GLY A 126 4.12 1.96 20.02
N TRP A 127 3.46 0.79 19.97
CA TRP A 127 4.00 -0.42 19.37
C TRP A 127 3.53 -0.59 17.93
N ILE A 128 4.47 -0.72 17.00
CA ILE A 128 4.25 -1.18 15.63
C ILE A 128 4.80 -2.58 15.52
N HIS A 129 4.02 -3.51 14.99
CA HIS A 129 4.46 -4.90 14.83
C HIS A 129 5.42 -5.05 13.64
N GLY A 130 5.04 -4.51 12.48
CA GLY A 130 5.85 -4.43 11.27
C GLY A 130 6.10 -5.75 10.53
N ARG A 131 5.65 -6.89 11.07
CA ARG A 131 5.89 -8.24 10.50
C ARG A 131 4.74 -9.21 10.78
N ILE A 132 3.51 -8.76 10.66
CA ILE A 132 2.32 -9.61 10.86
C ILE A 132 2.23 -10.61 9.70
N ARG A 133 2.08 -11.89 10.07
CA ARG A 133 1.99 -13.03 9.16
C ARG A 133 1.20 -14.15 9.83
N PRO A 134 0.69 -15.14 9.11
CA PRO A 134 -0.05 -16.26 9.69
C PRO A 134 0.73 -17.04 10.77
N ASP A 135 2.06 -17.14 10.67
CA ASP A 135 2.89 -17.80 11.69
C ASP A 135 3.06 -16.98 12.99
N LYS A 136 2.65 -15.71 13.00
CA LYS A 136 2.64 -14.81 14.16
C LYS A 136 1.27 -14.64 14.80
N ILE A 137 0.27 -15.29 14.25
CA ILE A 137 -1.11 -15.29 14.76
C ILE A 137 -1.38 -16.67 15.32
N LEU A 138 -1.71 -16.73 16.61
CA LEU A 138 -2.05 -17.97 17.30
C LEU A 138 -3.56 -18.06 17.48
N VAL A 139 -4.09 -19.23 17.18
CA VAL A 139 -5.52 -19.56 17.30
C VAL A 139 -5.66 -20.67 18.32
N SER A 140 -6.52 -20.48 19.32
CA SER A 140 -6.80 -21.50 20.33
C SER A 140 -7.53 -22.70 19.72
N GLU A 141 -7.50 -23.86 20.40
CA GLU A 141 -8.14 -25.09 19.94
C GLU A 141 -9.65 -24.92 19.73
N ASP A 142 -10.30 -24.12 20.57
CA ASP A 142 -11.73 -23.78 20.47
C ASP A 142 -12.03 -22.72 19.40
N ALA A 143 -11.01 -22.22 18.69
CA ALA A 143 -11.07 -21.14 17.70
C ALA A 143 -11.66 -19.80 18.21
N ASN A 144 -11.91 -19.66 19.52
CA ASN A 144 -12.51 -18.46 20.10
C ASN A 144 -11.48 -17.38 20.43
N THR A 145 -10.22 -17.78 20.67
CA THR A 145 -9.14 -16.85 21.00
C THR A 145 -8.16 -16.74 19.84
N VAL A 146 -7.92 -15.52 19.40
CA VAL A 146 -6.92 -15.19 18.38
C VAL A 146 -5.98 -14.15 18.94
N LYS A 147 -4.67 -14.42 18.90
CA LYS A 147 -3.65 -13.53 19.48
C LYS A 147 -2.49 -13.28 18.54
N ILE A 148 -2.04 -12.04 18.51
CA ILE A 148 -0.81 -11.64 17.82
C ILE A 148 0.38 -11.88 18.73
N SER A 149 1.41 -12.53 18.22
CA SER A 149 2.68 -12.82 18.92
C SER A 149 3.82 -12.01 18.33
N ASP A 150 4.95 -11.97 19.01
CA ASP A 150 6.23 -11.47 18.47
C ASP A 150 6.32 -9.95 18.23
N PHE A 151 5.69 -9.14 19.09
CA PHE A 151 5.92 -7.70 19.12
C PHE A 151 7.38 -7.38 19.47
N ARG A 152 8.02 -6.51 18.68
CA ARG A 152 9.39 -6.05 18.89
C ARG A 152 9.51 -4.55 18.62
N ARG A 153 10.32 -3.85 19.41
CA ARG A 153 10.75 -2.48 19.15
C ARG A 153 12.15 -2.48 18.54
N GLY A 154 12.35 -1.69 17.50
CA GLY A 154 13.66 -1.46 16.89
C GLY A 154 14.10 -2.50 15.84
N PRO A 155 15.22 -2.24 15.17
CA PRO A 155 15.80 -3.14 14.19
C PRO A 155 16.41 -4.35 14.91
N GLY A 156 15.59 -5.35 15.21
CA GLY A 156 16.15 -6.68 15.51
C GLY A 156 17.01 -7.10 14.33
N THR A 157 18.05 -7.93 14.56
CA THR A 157 18.86 -8.52 13.48
C THR A 157 17.93 -8.97 12.38
N PRO A 158 18.06 -8.42 11.15
CA PRO A 158 17.14 -8.72 10.08
C PRO A 158 17.29 -10.19 9.72
N THR A 159 16.35 -11.01 10.21
CA THR A 159 16.26 -12.39 9.72
C THR A 159 15.81 -12.29 8.27
N PRO A 160 16.57 -12.84 7.32
CA PRO A 160 16.17 -12.86 5.93
C PRO A 160 14.78 -13.47 5.78
N LEU A 161 13.88 -12.78 5.11
CA LEU A 161 12.55 -13.30 4.84
C LEU A 161 12.62 -14.30 3.68
N THR A 162 11.89 -15.39 3.80
CA THR A 162 11.65 -16.27 2.64
C THR A 162 10.64 -15.63 1.69
N PRO A 163 10.58 -16.05 0.41
CA PRO A 163 9.55 -15.54 -0.53
C PRO A 163 8.13 -15.67 0.04
N ALA A 164 7.80 -16.81 0.65
CA ALA A 164 6.51 -17.05 1.29
C ALA A 164 6.21 -16.12 2.48
N GLN A 165 7.24 -15.66 3.18
CA GLN A 165 7.07 -14.70 4.29
C GLN A 165 6.95 -13.26 3.81
N LEU A 166 7.63 -12.92 2.70
CA LEU A 166 7.63 -11.58 2.13
C LEU A 166 6.24 -11.16 1.62
N THR A 167 5.41 -12.11 1.19
CA THR A 167 4.09 -11.86 0.59
C THR A 167 3.11 -11.08 1.49
N TYR A 168 3.37 -11.02 2.81
CA TYR A 168 2.56 -10.24 3.77
C TYR A 168 3.13 -8.86 4.07
N SER A 169 4.27 -8.50 3.48
CA SER A 169 4.96 -7.24 3.72
C SER A 169 4.35 -6.11 2.89
N ALA A 170 4.21 -4.94 3.49
CA ALA A 170 3.70 -3.76 2.81
C ALA A 170 4.75 -3.17 1.83
N PRO A 171 4.32 -2.58 0.69
CA PRO A 171 5.23 -2.05 -0.32
C PRO A 171 6.27 -1.07 0.23
N GLU A 172 5.89 -0.18 1.15
CA GLU A 172 6.75 0.82 1.78
C GLU A 172 7.85 0.22 2.67
N THR A 173 7.77 -1.06 3.00
CA THR A 173 8.82 -1.76 3.76
C THR A 173 9.86 -2.43 2.88
N LEU A 174 9.65 -2.41 1.56
CA LEU A 174 10.50 -3.09 0.58
C LEU A 174 11.47 -2.15 -0.15
N VAL A 175 11.57 -0.92 0.31
CA VAL A 175 12.49 0.11 -0.19
C VAL A 175 13.79 0.13 0.61
N ASP A 176 14.81 0.87 0.12
CA ASP A 176 16.13 0.94 0.77
C ASP A 176 16.08 1.50 2.19
N GLN A 177 15.13 2.41 2.46
CA GLN A 177 14.85 2.92 3.81
C GLN A 177 13.43 2.54 4.23
N PRO A 178 13.23 1.34 4.80
CA PRO A 178 11.91 0.85 5.13
C PRO A 178 11.27 1.68 6.24
N LYS A 179 10.01 2.07 6.02
CA LYS A 179 9.21 2.79 7.01
C LYS A 179 8.15 1.85 7.58
N PHE A 180 8.17 1.68 8.89
CA PHE A 180 7.17 0.90 9.62
C PHE A 180 6.26 1.86 10.39
N ASN A 181 4.96 1.77 10.15
CA ASN A 181 3.94 2.57 10.80
C ASN A 181 2.64 1.76 10.97
N THR A 182 1.59 2.39 11.47
CA THR A 182 0.29 1.75 11.67
C THR A 182 -0.31 1.22 10.37
N ALA A 183 -0.15 1.95 9.26
CA ALA A 183 -0.64 1.52 7.94
C ALA A 183 0.09 0.28 7.41
N THR A 184 1.36 0.07 7.78
CA THR A 184 2.12 -1.16 7.47
C THR A 184 1.48 -2.39 8.09
N ASP A 185 1.10 -2.30 9.38
CA ASP A 185 0.43 -3.40 10.07
C ASP A 185 -0.96 -3.69 9.48
N LEU A 186 -1.69 -2.65 9.11
CA LEU A 186 -3.01 -2.79 8.46
C LEU A 186 -2.92 -3.50 7.11
N TYR A 187 -1.91 -3.19 6.30
CA TYR A 187 -1.66 -3.93 5.06
C TYR A 187 -1.41 -5.41 5.32
N SER A 188 -0.56 -5.69 6.31
CA SER A 188 -0.21 -7.07 6.68
C SER A 188 -1.43 -7.86 7.17
N ILE A 189 -2.33 -7.21 7.94
CA ILE A 189 -3.64 -7.81 8.29
C ILE A 189 -4.47 -8.08 7.03
N GLY A 190 -4.56 -7.13 6.11
CA GLY A 190 -5.25 -7.33 4.82
C GLY A 190 -4.72 -8.55 4.06
N ALA A 191 -3.38 -8.72 4.01
CA ALA A 191 -2.75 -9.87 3.37
C ALA A 191 -3.05 -11.22 4.08
N VAL A 192 -3.13 -11.20 5.41
CA VAL A 192 -3.53 -12.38 6.19
C VAL A 192 -4.99 -12.74 5.97
N LEU A 193 -5.91 -11.76 6.02
CA LEU A 193 -7.34 -11.98 5.79
C LEU A 193 -7.58 -12.49 4.37
N TYR A 194 -6.94 -11.89 3.37
CA TYR A 194 -6.98 -12.36 1.98
C TYR A 194 -6.59 -13.84 1.88
N HIS A 195 -5.43 -14.20 2.44
CA HIS A 195 -4.97 -15.59 2.44
C HIS A 195 -5.96 -16.52 3.17
N ALA A 196 -6.46 -16.09 4.32
CA ALA A 196 -7.37 -16.93 5.11
C ALA A 196 -8.71 -17.22 4.39
N ILE A 197 -9.23 -16.25 3.60
CA ILE A 197 -10.47 -16.44 2.84
C ILE A 197 -10.23 -17.20 1.54
N THR A 198 -9.17 -16.83 0.78
CA THR A 198 -8.94 -17.38 -0.56
C THR A 198 -8.16 -18.69 -0.57
N GLY A 199 -7.50 -19.03 0.54
CA GLY A 199 -6.56 -20.16 0.63
C GLY A 199 -5.21 -19.89 -0.03
N GLN A 200 -4.97 -18.69 -0.51
CA GLN A 200 -3.75 -18.33 -1.21
C GLN A 200 -3.28 -16.93 -0.79
N PRO A 201 -1.96 -16.72 -0.63
CA PRO A 201 -1.44 -15.39 -0.35
C PRO A 201 -1.72 -14.43 -1.52
N PRO A 202 -1.84 -13.11 -1.26
CA PRO A 202 -2.19 -12.13 -2.29
C PRO A 202 -1.18 -12.05 -3.43
N PHE A 203 0.08 -12.41 -3.16
CA PHE A 203 1.15 -12.44 -4.14
C PHE A 203 1.95 -13.73 -4.03
N LYS A 204 2.43 -14.25 -5.17
CA LYS A 204 3.24 -15.46 -5.25
C LYS A 204 4.48 -15.22 -6.11
N GLY A 205 5.52 -15.97 -5.86
CA GLY A 205 6.75 -15.97 -6.66
C GLY A 205 7.78 -16.90 -6.04
N ASP A 206 8.58 -17.52 -6.87
CA ASP A 206 9.60 -18.49 -6.45
C ASP A 206 10.85 -17.81 -5.87
N THR A 207 11.04 -16.52 -6.16
CA THR A 207 12.17 -15.73 -5.68
C THR A 207 11.71 -14.48 -4.93
N LEU A 208 12.57 -13.97 -4.04
CA LEU A 208 12.32 -12.71 -3.33
C LEU A 208 12.09 -11.54 -4.29
N ALA A 209 12.81 -11.51 -5.41
CA ALA A 209 12.68 -10.45 -6.41
C ALA A 209 11.31 -10.46 -7.09
N LEU A 210 10.81 -11.64 -7.48
CA LEU A 210 9.48 -11.77 -8.10
C LEU A 210 8.36 -11.41 -7.13
N VAL A 211 8.45 -11.86 -5.87
CA VAL A 211 7.45 -11.50 -4.86
C VAL A 211 7.49 -9.99 -4.57
N LYS A 212 8.66 -9.39 -4.43
CA LYS A 212 8.83 -7.94 -4.25
C LYS A 212 8.22 -7.15 -5.42
N GLN A 213 8.48 -7.57 -6.64
CA GLN A 213 7.90 -6.97 -7.84
C GLN A 213 6.37 -7.10 -7.85
N ALA A 214 5.83 -8.27 -7.53
CA ALA A 214 4.39 -8.48 -7.47
C ALA A 214 3.72 -7.59 -6.40
N ILE A 215 4.30 -7.48 -5.20
CA ILE A 215 3.80 -6.61 -4.13
C ILE A 215 3.73 -5.15 -4.56
N VAL A 216 4.74 -4.65 -5.28
CA VAL A 216 4.81 -3.24 -5.69
C VAL A 216 3.95 -2.96 -6.91
N CYS A 217 3.91 -3.87 -7.89
CA CYS A 217 3.40 -3.58 -9.23
C CYS A 217 2.05 -4.22 -9.57
N THR A 218 1.64 -5.28 -8.85
CA THR A 218 0.43 -6.03 -9.23
C THR A 218 -0.72 -5.71 -8.29
N ASN A 219 -1.89 -5.41 -8.85
CA ASN A 219 -3.11 -5.31 -8.06
C ASN A 219 -3.60 -6.69 -7.65
N VAL A 220 -4.16 -6.77 -6.45
CA VAL A 220 -4.73 -8.01 -5.92
C VAL A 220 -6.09 -8.24 -6.57
N ALA A 221 -6.39 -9.48 -6.97
CA ALA A 221 -7.73 -9.84 -7.42
C ALA A 221 -8.74 -9.69 -6.27
N PRO A 222 -9.93 -9.13 -6.51
CA PRO A 222 -10.97 -9.04 -5.47
C PRO A 222 -11.28 -10.40 -4.86
N VAL A 223 -11.40 -10.47 -3.53
CA VAL A 223 -11.71 -11.73 -2.83
C VAL A 223 -13.01 -12.34 -3.35
N ALA A 224 -14.05 -11.52 -3.57
CA ALA A 224 -15.34 -11.95 -4.08
C ALA A 224 -15.28 -12.54 -5.51
N SER A 225 -14.24 -12.24 -6.30
CA SER A 225 -14.04 -12.85 -7.61
C SER A 225 -13.44 -14.26 -7.54
N ILE A 226 -12.86 -14.65 -6.39
CA ILE A 226 -12.23 -15.94 -6.15
C ILE A 226 -13.15 -16.84 -5.32
N VAL A 227 -13.80 -16.25 -4.31
CA VAL A 227 -14.65 -16.93 -3.33
C VAL A 227 -16.05 -16.33 -3.43
N PHE A 228 -16.93 -16.99 -4.18
CA PHE A 228 -18.26 -16.47 -4.53
C PHE A 228 -19.21 -16.30 -3.33
N ASP A 229 -19.01 -17.04 -2.25
CA ASP A 229 -19.76 -16.93 -1.00
C ASP A 229 -19.24 -15.77 -0.10
N CYS A 230 -18.11 -15.14 -0.45
CA CYS A 230 -17.59 -14.01 0.28
C CYS A 230 -18.36 -12.72 -0.08
N PRO A 231 -18.95 -12.04 0.90
CA PRO A 231 -19.67 -10.80 0.65
C PRO A 231 -18.80 -9.71 0.03
N VAL A 232 -19.35 -8.94 -0.93
CA VAL A 232 -18.64 -7.86 -1.64
C VAL A 232 -18.08 -6.81 -0.68
N TRP A 233 -18.82 -6.46 0.38
CA TRP A 233 -18.36 -5.49 1.37
C TRP A 233 -17.13 -5.98 2.16
N LEU A 234 -16.98 -7.29 2.43
CA LEU A 234 -15.76 -7.83 3.05
C LEU A 234 -14.59 -7.81 2.06
N SER A 235 -14.85 -8.17 0.79
CA SER A 235 -13.87 -8.04 -0.28
C SER A 235 -13.33 -6.61 -0.38
N SER A 236 -14.21 -5.59 -0.37
CA SER A 236 -13.82 -4.18 -0.42
C SER A 236 -12.97 -3.75 0.77
N ILE A 237 -13.27 -4.21 2.00
CA ILE A 237 -12.44 -3.93 3.17
C ILE A 237 -11.03 -4.50 2.98
N VAL A 238 -10.92 -5.75 2.53
CA VAL A 238 -9.63 -6.40 2.29
C VAL A 238 -8.85 -5.69 1.18
N GLU A 239 -9.51 -5.28 0.10
CA GLU A 239 -8.89 -4.50 -0.98
C GLU A 239 -8.35 -3.16 -0.51
N GLN A 240 -9.10 -2.43 0.33
CA GLN A 240 -8.64 -1.16 0.90
C GLN A 240 -7.43 -1.34 1.82
N LEU A 241 -7.40 -2.40 2.62
CA LEU A 241 -6.24 -2.74 3.44
C LEU A 241 -5.00 -3.04 2.59
N LEU A 242 -5.19 -3.67 1.42
CA LEU A 242 -4.12 -4.04 0.48
C LEU A 242 -3.75 -2.92 -0.51
N ASN A 243 -4.29 -1.71 -0.33
CA ASN A 243 -3.92 -0.58 -1.18
C ASN A 243 -2.41 -0.33 -1.11
N LYS A 244 -1.80 -0.08 -2.28
CA LYS A 244 -0.34 0.17 -2.38
C LYS A 244 0.07 1.46 -1.71
N ASP A 245 -0.78 2.48 -1.82
CA ASP A 245 -0.59 3.76 -1.15
C ASP A 245 -1.04 3.66 0.31
N PRO A 246 -0.14 3.86 1.29
CA PRO A 246 -0.48 3.83 2.71
C PRO A 246 -1.56 4.85 3.11
N LEU A 247 -1.65 5.98 2.39
CA LEU A 247 -2.63 7.05 2.68
C LEU A 247 -4.06 6.69 2.25
N ARG A 248 -4.21 5.71 1.36
CA ARG A 248 -5.51 5.19 0.91
C ARG A 248 -6.02 4.02 1.75
N ARG A 249 -5.22 3.56 2.70
CA ARG A 249 -5.65 2.56 3.68
C ARG A 249 -6.44 3.22 4.81
N PRO A 250 -7.19 2.44 5.63
CA PRO A 250 -7.79 2.97 6.84
C PRO A 250 -6.78 3.67 7.73
N VAL A 251 -7.17 4.79 8.32
CA VAL A 251 -6.27 5.63 9.13
C VAL A 251 -5.80 4.90 10.41
N THR A 252 -6.66 4.07 11.00
CA THR A 252 -6.38 3.36 12.25
C THR A 252 -6.93 1.93 12.24
N ALA A 253 -6.39 1.10 13.12
CA ALA A 253 -6.94 -0.23 13.38
C ALA A 253 -8.36 -0.16 13.96
N ALA A 254 -8.69 0.89 14.74
CA ALA A 254 -10.04 1.12 15.22
C ALA A 254 -11.04 1.38 14.09
N ALA A 255 -10.67 2.19 13.08
CA ALA A 255 -11.51 2.43 11.91
C ALA A 255 -11.78 1.14 11.14
N THR A 256 -10.76 0.29 10.98
CA THR A 256 -10.91 -1.05 10.36
C THR A 256 -11.83 -1.95 11.20
N ALA A 257 -11.66 -1.97 12.52
CA ALA A 257 -12.52 -2.77 13.41
C ALA A 257 -13.98 -2.31 13.35
N MET A 258 -14.25 -1.00 13.25
CA MET A 258 -15.61 -0.47 13.07
C MET A 258 -16.22 -0.93 11.74
N ALA A 259 -15.47 -0.88 10.65
CA ALA A 259 -15.91 -1.36 9.35
C ALA A 259 -16.25 -2.86 9.37
N LEU A 260 -15.41 -3.67 10.02
CA LEU A 260 -15.64 -5.11 10.19
C LEU A 260 -16.85 -5.40 11.09
N ARG A 261 -17.10 -4.62 12.16
CA ARG A 261 -18.31 -4.75 12.99
C ARG A 261 -19.58 -4.40 12.24
N GLU A 262 -19.55 -3.34 11.46
CA GLU A 262 -20.69 -2.99 10.61
C GLU A 262 -20.96 -4.08 9.56
N ALA A 263 -19.89 -4.64 9.01
CA ALA A 263 -19.95 -5.79 8.14
C ALA A 263 -20.60 -7.01 8.84
N GLN A 264 -20.19 -7.31 10.07
CA GLN A 264 -20.75 -8.40 10.88
C GLN A 264 -22.25 -8.17 11.19
N ARG A 265 -22.63 -6.94 11.54
CA ARG A 265 -24.02 -6.58 11.77
C ARG A 265 -24.90 -6.83 10.55
N ARG A 266 -24.46 -6.42 9.37
CA ARG A 266 -25.17 -6.64 8.10
C ARG A 266 -25.32 -8.11 7.74
N ALA A 267 -24.30 -8.90 8.01
CA ALA A 267 -24.37 -10.35 7.84
C ALA A 267 -25.43 -10.98 8.73
N THR A 268 -25.56 -10.50 9.97
CA THR A 268 -26.54 -10.99 10.94
C THR A 268 -27.97 -10.53 10.60
N ASP A 269 -28.12 -9.30 10.08
CA ASP A 269 -29.42 -8.71 9.71
C ASP A 269 -29.99 -9.31 8.40
N GLY A 270 -29.29 -10.27 7.77
CA GLY A 270 -29.76 -11.00 6.57
C GLY A 270 -29.85 -10.14 5.31
N MET A 271 -29.21 -8.98 5.29
CA MET A 271 -29.12 -8.15 4.08
C MET A 271 -28.25 -8.84 3.02
N GLY A 272 -28.92 -9.41 2.02
CA GLY A 272 -28.30 -10.23 0.98
C GLY A 272 -27.32 -9.47 0.10
N VAL A 273 -26.45 -10.23 -0.56
CA VAL A 273 -25.36 -9.78 -1.46
C VAL A 273 -25.85 -8.82 -2.58
N ALA A 274 -27.12 -8.89 -2.97
CA ALA A 274 -27.68 -8.14 -4.09
C ALA A 274 -27.92 -6.64 -3.82
N GLU A 275 -28.16 -6.22 -2.57
CA GLU A 275 -28.46 -4.81 -2.26
C GLU A 275 -27.23 -3.88 -2.24
N HIS A 276 -26.03 -4.45 -2.12
CA HIS A 276 -24.80 -3.66 -1.98
C HIS A 276 -24.20 -3.17 -3.28
N VAL A 277 -24.52 -3.80 -4.40
CA VAL A 277 -24.03 -3.36 -5.72
C VAL A 277 -24.64 -2.00 -6.12
N VAL A 278 -25.80 -1.67 -5.57
CA VAL A 278 -26.55 -0.44 -5.90
C VAL A 278 -26.17 0.73 -5.00
N SER A 279 -25.67 0.49 -3.78
CA SER A 279 -25.49 1.55 -2.78
C SER A 279 -24.12 2.24 -2.76
N GLY A 280 -23.10 1.72 -3.48
CA GLY A 280 -21.75 2.31 -3.52
C GLY A 280 -21.09 2.49 -2.14
N PHE A 281 -21.62 1.84 -1.10
CA PHE A 281 -21.20 2.03 0.29
C PHE A 281 -19.87 1.32 0.56
N SER A 282 -18.83 2.09 0.87
CA SER A 282 -17.61 1.56 1.48
C SER A 282 -17.63 1.84 2.99
N PRO A 283 -17.60 0.81 3.86
CA PRO A 283 -17.59 1.01 5.32
C PRO A 283 -16.38 1.81 5.82
N LEU A 284 -15.33 1.94 5.02
CA LEU A 284 -14.08 2.62 5.38
C LEU A 284 -14.02 4.10 4.93
N GLN A 285 -15.04 4.59 4.20
CA GLN A 285 -15.15 6.01 3.86
C GLN A 285 -15.65 6.89 5.03
N LEU A 286 -15.95 6.29 6.17
CA LEU A 286 -16.21 7.02 7.41
C LEU A 286 -14.89 7.66 7.88
N ASN A 287 -14.74 8.94 7.60
CA ASN A 287 -13.74 9.81 8.22
C ASN A 287 -14.11 9.97 9.70
N THR A 288 -13.92 8.91 10.49
CA THR A 288 -14.24 8.93 11.92
C THR A 288 -13.11 9.59 12.67
N ASN A 289 -13.39 10.77 13.19
CA ASN A 289 -12.58 11.45 14.18
C ASN A 289 -12.26 10.47 15.33
N ARG A 290 -11.04 10.46 15.84
CA ARG A 290 -10.58 9.61 16.97
C ARG A 290 -11.57 9.58 18.13
N ALA A 291 -12.24 10.71 18.41
CA ALA A 291 -13.27 10.84 19.44
C ALA A 291 -14.54 10.00 19.17
N GLU A 292 -14.93 9.82 17.91
CA GLU A 292 -16.08 9.00 17.52
C GLU A 292 -15.75 7.50 17.55
N ALA A 293 -14.53 7.14 17.19
CA ALA A 293 -14.04 5.77 17.31
C ALA A 293 -13.96 5.32 18.79
N GLU A 294 -13.50 6.19 19.70
CA GLU A 294 -13.50 5.92 21.14
C GLU A 294 -14.91 5.82 21.75
N LYS A 295 -15.87 6.58 21.23
CA LYS A 295 -17.28 6.53 21.65
C LYS A 295 -17.98 5.24 21.17
N ALA A 296 -17.66 4.76 19.97
CA ALA A 296 -18.19 3.51 19.41
C ALA A 296 -17.62 2.27 20.10
N LEU A 297 -16.40 2.33 20.63
CA LEU A 297 -15.76 1.26 21.41
C LEU A 297 -16.32 1.09 22.85
N GLY A 298 -17.41 1.79 23.19
CA GLY A 298 -18.23 1.45 24.35
C GLY A 298 -17.70 1.84 25.73
N ARG A 299 -16.80 2.81 25.84
CA ARG A 299 -16.43 3.38 27.13
C ARG A 299 -17.54 4.27 27.68
N LYS A 300 -18.64 3.67 28.14
CA LYS A 300 -19.64 4.35 28.99
C LYS A 300 -19.02 4.55 30.38
N LYS A 301 -18.74 5.80 30.74
CA LYS A 301 -18.56 6.16 32.16
C LYS A 301 -19.80 5.71 32.92
N LYS A 302 -19.66 4.78 33.87
CA LYS A 302 -20.71 4.39 34.82
C LYS A 302 -21.14 5.64 35.60
N LYS A 303 -22.29 6.23 35.25
CA LYS A 303 -23.01 7.10 36.15
C LYS A 303 -23.75 6.22 37.15
N LYS A 304 -23.42 6.36 38.43
CA LYS A 304 -24.18 5.80 39.55
C LYS A 304 -25.64 6.27 39.44
N ARG A 305 -26.57 5.33 39.25
CA ARG A 305 -28.00 5.54 39.41
C ARG A 305 -28.27 5.57 40.91
N ARG A 306 -28.82 6.68 41.42
CA ARG A 306 -29.59 6.70 42.67
C ARG A 306 -30.97 6.15 42.32
N LEU A 307 -31.38 5.15 43.07
CA LEU A 307 -32.76 4.75 43.24
C LEU A 307 -33.40 5.80 44.18
N ASP A 308 -34.51 6.35 43.74
CA ASP A 308 -35.67 6.78 44.54
C ASP A 308 -36.51 7.66 43.61
N ASP A 309 -37.72 7.25 43.46
CA ASP A 309 -39.03 7.90 43.40
C ASP A 309 -39.93 7.28 42.35
N GLU A 310 -40.95 6.61 42.89
CA GLU A 310 -42.16 6.14 42.22
C GLU A 310 -43.12 7.32 41.96
N ASP A 311 -43.94 7.16 40.91
CA ASP A 311 -45.17 7.90 40.60
C ASP A 311 -45.03 9.28 39.92
N ALA A 312 -44.97 9.26 38.58
CA ALA A 312 -45.55 10.35 37.78
C ALA A 312 -46.05 9.78 36.43
N TYR A 313 -47.36 9.90 36.23
CA TYR A 313 -48.11 9.59 35.01
C TYR A 313 -47.47 10.27 33.79
N ASP A 314 -46.98 9.48 32.87
CA ASP A 314 -46.23 9.91 31.69
C ASP A 314 -47.14 10.61 30.68
N LYS A 315 -46.89 11.91 30.47
CA LYS A 315 -47.27 12.57 29.21
C LYS A 315 -46.32 12.08 28.13
N PRO A 316 -46.81 11.68 26.92
CA PRO A 316 -45.93 11.23 25.86
C PRO A 316 -44.87 12.29 25.55
N ALA A 317 -43.61 11.88 25.47
CA ALA A 317 -42.49 12.75 25.20
C ALA A 317 -42.74 13.54 23.90
N LEU A 318 -42.35 14.80 23.86
CA LEU A 318 -42.58 15.74 22.74
C LEU A 318 -42.19 15.13 21.38
N LEU A 319 -41.27 14.19 21.38
CA LEU A 319 -40.79 13.43 20.21
C LEU A 319 -41.74 12.28 19.79
N GLU A 320 -42.72 11.89 20.59
CA GLU A 320 -43.68 10.81 20.28
C GLU A 320 -45.03 11.36 19.75
N GLN A 321 -45.17 12.65 19.65
CA GLN A 321 -46.37 13.26 19.05
C GLN A 321 -46.37 13.05 17.54
N PRO A 322 -47.45 12.51 16.93
CA PRO A 322 -47.48 12.18 15.50
C PRO A 322 -47.21 13.38 14.57
N LEU A 323 -47.59 14.61 15.00
CA LEU A 323 -47.28 15.82 14.24
C LEU A 323 -45.78 16.19 14.26
N VAL A 324 -45.07 15.90 15.36
CA VAL A 324 -43.63 16.14 15.46
C VAL A 324 -42.86 15.10 14.63
N LEU A 325 -43.32 13.85 14.64
CA LEU A 325 -42.73 12.77 13.79
C LEU A 325 -42.93 13.07 12.31
N VAL A 326 -44.08 13.54 11.88
CA VAL A 326 -44.34 13.96 10.49
C VAL A 326 -43.48 15.16 10.14
N GLY A 327 -43.33 16.14 11.01
CA GLY A 327 -42.45 17.29 10.81
C GLY A 327 -40.98 16.90 10.65
N LEU A 328 -40.50 15.99 11.49
CA LEU A 328 -39.13 15.43 11.40
C LEU A 328 -38.93 14.59 10.12
N LEU A 329 -39.93 13.82 9.70
CA LEU A 329 -39.88 13.06 8.45
C LEU A 329 -39.81 14.00 7.24
N VAL A 330 -40.62 15.05 7.19
CA VAL A 330 -40.61 16.07 6.12
C VAL A 330 -39.26 16.83 6.12
N ALA A 331 -38.74 17.17 7.29
CA ALA A 331 -37.40 17.78 7.40
C ALA A 331 -36.28 16.83 6.96
N ALA A 332 -36.38 15.55 7.30
CA ALA A 332 -35.42 14.53 6.86
C ALA A 332 -35.48 14.30 5.33
N ILE A 333 -36.67 14.21 4.75
CA ILE A 333 -36.87 14.10 3.30
C ILE A 333 -36.34 15.36 2.60
N SER A 334 -36.63 16.55 3.12
CA SER A 334 -36.13 17.82 2.58
C SER A 334 -34.62 17.92 2.68
N LEU A 335 -34.02 17.44 3.77
CA LEU A 335 -32.57 17.36 3.93
C LEU A 335 -31.93 16.34 2.96
N ILE A 336 -32.56 15.18 2.81
CA ILE A 336 -32.11 14.15 1.86
C ILE A 336 -32.20 14.68 0.42
N THR A 337 -33.29 15.32 0.04
CA THR A 337 -33.45 15.92 -1.29
C THR A 337 -32.46 17.07 -1.52
N PHE A 338 -32.19 17.89 -0.51
CA PHE A 338 -31.18 18.95 -0.57
C PHE A 338 -29.76 18.39 -0.71
N LEU A 339 -29.40 17.33 0.04
CA LEU A 339 -28.09 16.66 -0.03
C LEU A 339 -27.91 15.84 -1.33
N ALA A 340 -29.01 15.31 -1.87
CA ALA A 340 -29.04 14.57 -3.12
C ALA A 340 -29.19 15.47 -4.36
N TRP A 341 -29.34 16.78 -4.18
CA TRP A 341 -29.49 17.72 -5.31
C TRP A 341 -28.24 17.67 -6.18
N PRO A 342 -28.36 17.39 -7.47
CA PRO A 342 -27.21 17.31 -8.34
C PRO A 342 -26.47 18.64 -8.37
N ALA A 343 -25.14 18.58 -8.21
CA ALA A 343 -24.30 19.77 -8.19
C ALA A 343 -24.51 20.60 -9.47
N SER A 344 -24.65 21.90 -9.34
CA SER A 344 -24.80 22.80 -10.47
C SER A 344 -23.51 22.88 -11.27
N GLU A 345 -23.60 23.26 -12.54
CA GLU A 345 -22.48 23.47 -13.45
C GLU A 345 -21.38 24.34 -12.81
N ARG A 346 -21.76 25.47 -12.20
CA ARG A 346 -20.82 26.38 -11.51
C ARG A 346 -20.09 25.71 -10.36
N THR A 347 -20.80 24.87 -9.60
CA THR A 347 -20.20 24.15 -8.46
C THR A 347 -19.22 23.08 -8.91
N LEU A 348 -19.54 22.32 -9.97
CA LEU A 348 -18.65 21.32 -10.55
C LEU A 348 -17.37 21.97 -11.06
N ARG A 349 -17.50 23.06 -11.83
CA ARG A 349 -16.37 23.81 -12.38
C ARG A 349 -15.47 24.40 -11.27
N ALA A 350 -16.05 25.05 -10.27
CA ALA A 350 -15.27 25.65 -9.18
C ALA A 350 -14.48 24.60 -8.38
N ARG A 351 -15.11 23.46 -8.08
CA ARG A 351 -14.41 22.34 -7.38
C ARG A 351 -13.32 21.71 -8.24
N ALA A 352 -13.56 21.56 -9.55
CA ALA A 352 -12.54 21.09 -10.47
C ALA A 352 -11.34 22.07 -10.48
N GLN A 353 -11.58 23.38 -10.58
CA GLN A 353 -10.53 24.40 -10.56
C GLN A 353 -9.66 24.32 -9.30
N THR A 354 -10.27 24.20 -8.12
CA THR A 354 -9.51 24.10 -6.86
C THR A 354 -8.57 22.89 -6.82
N LEU A 355 -8.99 21.76 -7.42
CA LEU A 355 -8.14 20.57 -7.48
C LEU A 355 -7.03 20.68 -8.54
N LEU A 356 -7.31 21.39 -9.64
CA LEU A 356 -6.34 21.64 -10.72
C LEU A 356 -5.28 22.69 -10.35
N GLU A 357 -5.49 23.50 -9.30
CA GLU A 357 -4.48 24.42 -8.77
C GLU A 357 -3.37 23.71 -7.97
N SER A 358 -3.58 22.45 -7.61
CA SER A 358 -2.54 21.65 -6.94
C SER A 358 -1.53 21.12 -7.96
N GLU A 359 -0.27 20.92 -7.57
CA GLU A 359 0.76 20.30 -8.43
C GLU A 359 0.70 18.76 -8.40
N ASP A 360 -0.29 18.16 -7.74
CA ASP A 360 -0.38 16.72 -7.55
C ASP A 360 -1.28 16.06 -8.60
N LEU A 361 -0.69 15.15 -9.37
CA LEU A 361 -1.39 14.36 -10.40
C LEU A 361 -2.59 13.56 -9.85
N SER A 362 -2.56 13.18 -8.57
CA SER A 362 -3.67 12.51 -7.89
C SER A 362 -4.89 13.44 -7.77
N SER A 363 -4.67 14.72 -7.44
CA SER A 363 -5.71 15.75 -7.37
C SER A 363 -6.29 16.05 -8.75
N HIS A 364 -5.46 16.07 -9.80
CA HIS A 364 -5.92 16.24 -11.19
C HIS A 364 -6.80 15.07 -11.63
N ASN A 365 -6.42 13.82 -11.31
CA ASN A 365 -7.26 12.66 -11.59
C ASN A 365 -8.57 12.66 -10.77
N GLU A 366 -8.55 13.14 -9.53
CA GLU A 366 -9.76 13.34 -8.74
C GLU A 366 -10.68 14.40 -9.37
N ALA A 367 -10.12 15.50 -9.88
CA ALA A 367 -10.86 16.52 -10.62
C ALA A 367 -11.52 15.92 -11.86
N ARG A 368 -10.80 15.09 -12.62
CA ARG A 368 -11.30 14.35 -13.78
C ARG A 368 -12.54 13.53 -13.43
N ASP A 369 -12.39 12.57 -12.51
CA ASP A 369 -13.40 11.54 -12.24
C ASP A 369 -14.65 12.11 -11.54
N LYS A 370 -14.45 13.07 -10.60
CA LYS A 370 -15.55 13.58 -9.78
C LYS A 370 -16.25 14.81 -10.33
N TYR A 371 -15.58 15.61 -11.18
CA TYR A 371 -16.11 16.91 -11.58
C TYR A 371 -16.11 17.15 -13.09
N LEU A 372 -15.01 16.84 -13.80
CA LEU A 372 -14.90 17.15 -15.23
C LEU A 372 -15.73 16.19 -16.09
N GLU A 373 -15.62 14.87 -15.88
CA GLU A 373 -16.43 13.89 -16.62
C GLU A 373 -17.94 14.05 -16.34
N PRO A 374 -18.41 14.20 -15.07
CA PRO A 374 -19.80 14.51 -14.79
C PRO A 374 -20.29 15.81 -15.41
N LEU A 375 -19.42 16.83 -15.52
CA LEU A 375 -19.76 18.11 -16.15
C LEU A 375 -20.03 17.93 -17.64
N LEU A 376 -19.21 17.16 -18.36
CA LEU A 376 -19.41 16.83 -19.77
C LEU A 376 -20.70 16.05 -20.03
N VAL A 377 -21.01 15.08 -19.15
CA VAL A 377 -22.21 14.23 -19.30
C VAL A 377 -23.49 15.02 -19.03
N ARG A 378 -23.48 15.95 -18.07
CA ARG A 378 -24.68 16.67 -17.62
C ARG A 378 -24.94 17.96 -18.39
N PHE A 379 -23.89 18.61 -18.88
CA PHE A 379 -23.96 19.93 -19.52
C PHE A 379 -23.14 19.98 -20.83
N PRO A 380 -23.41 19.07 -21.80
CA PRO A 380 -22.53 18.85 -22.97
C PRO A 380 -22.36 20.08 -23.85
N ASP A 381 -23.34 20.97 -23.89
CA ASP A 381 -23.38 22.15 -24.76
C ASP A 381 -22.98 23.45 -24.05
N SER A 382 -22.43 23.36 -22.82
CA SER A 382 -22.04 24.54 -22.06
C SER A 382 -20.58 24.96 -22.32
N ASP A 383 -20.27 26.24 -22.07
CA ASP A 383 -18.90 26.74 -22.10
C ASP A 383 -17.99 26.01 -21.10
N SER A 384 -18.58 25.56 -19.99
CA SER A 384 -17.86 24.76 -19.00
C SER A 384 -17.51 23.36 -19.51
N ALA A 385 -18.28 22.80 -20.43
CA ALA A 385 -17.96 21.52 -21.08
C ALA A 385 -16.77 21.66 -22.05
N LEU A 386 -16.70 22.76 -22.82
CA LEU A 386 -15.53 23.03 -23.65
C LEU A 386 -14.26 23.16 -22.81
N TRP A 387 -14.34 23.94 -21.73
CA TRP A 387 -13.25 24.07 -20.77
C TRP A 387 -12.88 22.72 -20.14
N ALA A 388 -13.86 21.89 -19.75
CA ALA A 388 -13.61 20.57 -19.16
C ALA A 388 -12.91 19.64 -20.16
N LYS A 389 -13.23 19.68 -21.46
CA LYS A 389 -12.52 18.91 -22.49
C LYS A 389 -11.04 19.29 -22.57
N GLU A 390 -10.76 20.60 -22.56
CA GLU A 390 -9.37 21.09 -22.56
C GLU A 390 -8.59 20.60 -21.32
N GLN A 391 -9.22 20.66 -20.13
CA GLN A 391 -8.58 20.19 -18.92
C GLN A 391 -8.35 18.68 -18.93
N LEU A 392 -9.30 17.89 -19.45
CA LEU A 392 -9.14 16.44 -19.59
C LEU A 392 -8.00 16.08 -20.52
N GLU A 393 -7.83 16.80 -21.64
CA GLU A 393 -6.69 16.58 -22.54
C GLU A 393 -5.34 16.88 -21.85
N LEU A 394 -5.29 17.90 -20.99
CA LEU A 394 -4.09 18.20 -20.19
C LEU A 394 -3.79 17.09 -19.17
N ILE A 395 -4.78 16.64 -18.43
CA ILE A 395 -4.65 15.54 -17.46
C ILE A 395 -4.22 14.24 -18.16
N ASP A 396 -4.77 13.95 -19.33
CA ASP A 396 -4.39 12.75 -20.10
C ASP A 396 -2.94 12.81 -20.58
N MET A 397 -2.45 14.00 -20.94
CA MET A 397 -1.03 14.20 -21.27
C MET A 397 -0.14 14.02 -20.04
N GLU A 398 -0.51 14.55 -18.87
CA GLU A 398 0.24 14.40 -17.63
C GLU A 398 0.31 12.92 -17.20
N ASN A 399 -0.81 12.20 -17.29
CA ASN A 399 -0.86 10.77 -17.02
C ASN A 399 0.04 9.96 -17.98
N ALA A 400 0.05 10.33 -19.26
CA ALA A 400 0.92 9.70 -20.25
C ALA A 400 2.40 9.97 -19.96
N GLU A 401 2.77 11.20 -19.59
CA GLU A 401 4.15 11.54 -19.16
C GLU A 401 4.56 10.78 -17.93
N ALA A 402 3.71 10.73 -16.89
CA ALA A 402 3.97 9.98 -15.67
C ALA A 402 4.15 8.48 -15.94
N ARG A 403 3.36 7.91 -16.88
CA ARG A 403 3.51 6.52 -17.33
C ARG A 403 4.85 6.29 -18.00
N ILE A 404 5.26 7.15 -18.92
CA ILE A 404 6.55 7.04 -19.60
C ILE A 404 7.70 7.11 -18.60
N GLN A 405 7.66 8.05 -17.66
CA GLN A 405 8.68 8.19 -16.62
C GLN A 405 8.72 6.95 -15.72
N SER A 406 7.55 6.42 -15.33
CA SER A 406 7.43 5.20 -14.54
C SER A 406 8.01 4.00 -15.29
N ASN A 407 7.61 3.80 -16.56
CA ASN A 407 8.08 2.67 -17.38
C ASN A 407 9.60 2.73 -17.59
N ARG A 408 10.14 3.93 -17.80
CA ARG A 408 11.59 4.14 -17.90
C ARG A 408 12.31 3.83 -16.58
N ARG A 409 11.77 4.27 -15.45
CA ARG A 409 12.35 4.02 -14.11
C ARG A 409 12.36 2.53 -13.75
N PHE A 410 11.37 1.78 -14.19
CA PHE A 410 11.20 0.37 -13.86
C PHE A 410 11.60 -0.58 -15.01
N GLY A 411 12.15 -0.07 -16.12
CA GLY A 411 12.59 -0.88 -17.26
C GLY A 411 11.47 -1.64 -17.97
N ARG A 412 10.23 -1.11 -17.94
CA ARG A 412 9.08 -1.74 -18.59
C ARG A 412 9.01 -1.36 -20.05
N GLU A 413 8.59 -2.32 -20.88
CA GLU A 413 8.32 -2.03 -22.29
C GLU A 413 7.07 -1.16 -22.47
N PRO A 414 7.07 -0.26 -23.46
CA PRO A 414 5.91 0.54 -23.81
C PRO A 414 4.71 -0.32 -24.17
N SER A 415 3.54 0.03 -23.66
CA SER A 415 2.31 -0.76 -23.81
C SER A 415 1.56 -0.48 -25.12
N THR A 416 1.75 0.72 -25.71
CA THR A 416 1.09 1.14 -26.96
C THR A 416 2.10 1.62 -27.99
N GLU A 417 1.65 1.72 -29.25
CA GLU A 417 2.51 2.20 -30.33
C GLU A 417 2.87 3.68 -30.15
N GLY A 418 1.93 4.52 -29.72
CA GLY A 418 2.18 5.92 -29.43
C GLY A 418 3.20 6.10 -28.30
N GLU A 419 3.09 5.32 -27.22
CA GLU A 419 4.07 5.32 -26.14
C GLU A 419 5.47 4.94 -26.63
N ARG A 420 5.58 3.89 -27.44
CA ARG A 420 6.83 3.42 -28.01
C ARG A 420 7.50 4.49 -28.88
N LYS A 421 6.75 5.05 -29.83
CA LYS A 421 7.26 6.08 -30.75
C LYS A 421 7.61 7.37 -30.02
N TYR A 422 6.79 7.78 -29.03
CA TYR A 422 7.09 8.96 -28.22
C TYR A 422 8.34 8.74 -27.37
N THR A 423 8.49 7.59 -26.74
CA THR A 423 9.69 7.25 -25.96
C THR A 423 10.95 7.25 -26.83
N GLU A 424 10.85 6.75 -28.07
CA GLU A 424 11.93 6.79 -29.05
C GLU A 424 12.29 8.25 -29.40
N ALA A 425 11.33 9.08 -29.75
CA ALA A 425 11.55 10.49 -30.06
C ALA A 425 12.17 11.26 -28.88
N ASN A 426 11.67 11.00 -27.67
CA ASN A 426 12.18 11.62 -26.43
C ASN A 426 13.62 11.19 -26.10
N ARG A 427 14.07 9.98 -26.48
CA ARG A 427 15.48 9.57 -26.34
C ARG A 427 16.41 10.48 -27.16
N PHE A 428 16.04 10.81 -28.40
CA PHE A 428 16.81 11.74 -29.23
C PHE A 428 16.85 13.14 -28.63
N GLU A 429 15.70 13.64 -28.15
CA GLU A 429 15.62 14.94 -27.50
C GLU A 429 16.52 15.02 -26.24
N GLN A 430 16.47 13.98 -25.39
CA GLN A 430 17.29 13.93 -24.17
C GLN A 430 18.78 13.77 -24.47
N PHE A 431 19.12 13.11 -25.55
CA PHE A 431 20.50 13.04 -26.03
C PHE A 431 20.98 14.38 -26.57
N GLY A 432 20.06 15.30 -26.92
CA GLY A 432 20.30 16.63 -27.42
C GLY A 432 20.13 16.77 -28.94
N ASP A 433 19.75 15.68 -29.63
CA ASP A 433 19.41 15.70 -31.06
C ASP A 433 17.96 16.17 -31.28
N ARG A 434 17.81 17.47 -31.35
CA ARG A 434 16.51 18.11 -31.54
C ARG A 434 15.99 18.02 -32.98
N VAL A 435 16.87 17.77 -33.96
CA VAL A 435 16.47 17.60 -35.39
C VAL A 435 15.73 16.30 -35.57
N THR A 436 16.38 15.18 -35.22
CA THR A 436 15.76 13.85 -35.33
C THR A 436 14.56 13.72 -34.42
N ALA A 437 14.60 14.28 -33.20
CA ALA A 437 13.46 14.31 -32.28
C ALA A 437 12.24 15.02 -32.93
N LEU A 438 12.45 16.17 -33.57
CA LEU A 438 11.39 16.94 -34.25
C LEU A 438 10.75 16.12 -35.38
N GLU A 439 11.55 15.45 -36.22
CA GLU A 439 11.06 14.60 -37.31
C GLU A 439 10.23 13.44 -36.77
N LYS A 440 10.71 12.76 -35.72
CA LYS A 440 10.00 11.66 -35.07
C LYS A 440 8.69 12.12 -34.43
N TYR A 441 8.66 13.25 -33.72
CA TYR A 441 7.44 13.81 -33.17
C TYR A 441 6.43 14.19 -34.27
N LYS A 442 6.86 14.78 -35.40
CA LYS A 442 5.99 15.01 -36.57
C LYS A 442 5.45 13.70 -37.15
N GLY A 443 6.29 12.66 -37.20
CA GLY A 443 5.88 11.32 -37.61
C GLY A 443 4.77 10.74 -36.72
N ILE A 444 4.83 10.94 -35.40
CA ILE A 444 3.77 10.51 -34.47
C ILE A 444 2.45 11.23 -34.78
N VAL A 445 2.50 12.56 -34.92
CA VAL A 445 1.29 13.35 -35.21
C VAL A 445 0.65 12.91 -36.54
N ASN A 446 1.45 12.65 -37.59
CA ASN A 446 0.92 12.25 -38.90
C ASN A 446 0.35 10.83 -38.90
N LEU A 447 0.98 9.91 -38.15
CA LEU A 447 0.60 8.50 -38.15
C LEU A 447 -0.61 8.21 -37.26
N LEU A 448 -0.71 8.88 -36.09
CA LEU A 448 -1.65 8.52 -35.04
C LEU A 448 -2.75 9.58 -34.82
N LYS A 449 -2.85 10.62 -35.70
CA LYS A 449 -3.81 11.74 -35.57
C LYS A 449 -5.29 11.31 -35.46
N ASP A 450 -5.64 10.19 -36.10
CA ASP A 450 -7.00 9.69 -36.21
C ASP A 450 -7.30 8.56 -35.18
N GLU A 451 -6.31 8.17 -34.35
CA GLU A 451 -6.46 7.14 -33.32
C GLU A 451 -6.79 7.77 -31.95
N GLU A 452 -8.04 7.66 -31.53
CA GLU A 452 -8.55 8.24 -30.28
C GLU A 452 -7.80 7.74 -29.03
N LYS A 453 -7.41 6.47 -29.03
CA LYS A 453 -6.66 5.85 -27.91
C LYS A 453 -5.23 6.39 -27.73
N GLU A 454 -4.66 6.94 -28.79
CA GLU A 454 -3.29 7.46 -28.82
C GLU A 454 -3.25 9.01 -28.74
N ARG A 455 -4.42 9.64 -28.57
CA ARG A 455 -4.59 11.10 -28.58
C ARG A 455 -3.68 11.83 -27.58
N SER A 456 -3.47 11.28 -26.40
CA SER A 456 -2.57 11.85 -25.39
C SER A 456 -1.11 11.93 -25.87
N TYR A 457 -0.62 10.89 -26.56
CA TYR A 457 0.75 10.90 -27.14
C TYR A 457 0.87 11.83 -28.35
N VAL A 458 -0.19 11.97 -29.15
CA VAL A 458 -0.24 12.95 -30.25
C VAL A 458 -0.18 14.38 -29.69
N ASN A 459 -0.94 14.68 -28.64
CA ASN A 459 -0.94 15.99 -28.01
C ASN A 459 0.41 16.28 -27.32
N LEU A 460 1.02 15.29 -26.65
CA LEU A 460 2.37 15.39 -26.13
C LEU A 460 3.40 15.68 -27.23
N ALA A 461 3.30 14.98 -28.38
CA ALA A 461 4.18 15.23 -29.52
C ALA A 461 4.00 16.64 -30.07
N ARG A 462 2.76 17.14 -30.20
CA ARG A 462 2.47 18.54 -30.62
C ARG A 462 3.09 19.57 -29.67
N ARG A 463 2.98 19.33 -28.34
CA ARG A 463 3.59 20.20 -27.33
C ARG A 463 5.12 20.25 -27.47
N GLN A 464 5.78 19.10 -27.68
CA GLN A 464 7.21 19.06 -27.89
C GLN A 464 7.64 19.68 -29.22
N ILE A 465 6.87 19.48 -30.30
CA ILE A 465 7.09 20.17 -31.58
C ILE A 465 7.08 21.68 -31.39
N ALA A 466 6.06 22.23 -30.71
CA ALA A 466 5.97 23.67 -30.44
C ALA A 466 7.16 24.18 -29.63
N LYS A 467 7.59 23.44 -28.59
CA LYS A 467 8.76 23.75 -27.76
C LYS A 467 10.06 23.71 -28.55
N ILE A 468 10.23 22.76 -29.49
CA ILE A 468 11.44 22.69 -30.31
C ILE A 468 11.43 23.81 -31.38
N GLN A 469 10.26 24.13 -31.95
CA GLN A 469 10.11 25.18 -32.96
C GLN A 469 10.27 26.61 -32.41
N SER A 470 10.02 26.83 -31.10
CA SER A 470 10.31 28.14 -30.47
C SER A 470 11.81 28.44 -30.40
N ASN A 471 12.67 27.43 -30.59
CA ASN A 471 14.14 27.59 -30.70
C ASN A 471 14.64 26.52 -31.69
N PRO A 472 14.48 26.76 -33.03
CA PRO A 472 14.65 25.74 -34.04
C PRO A 472 16.13 25.32 -34.16
N PRO A 473 16.39 23.98 -34.27
CA PRO A 473 17.69 23.46 -34.60
C PRO A 473 17.98 23.71 -36.10
N SER A 474 19.20 24.10 -36.43
CA SER A 474 19.64 24.23 -37.82
C SER A 474 20.34 22.95 -38.28
N SER A 475 20.07 22.49 -39.46
CA SER A 475 20.71 21.52 -40.37
C SER A 475 21.41 20.23 -39.84
N THR A 476 21.48 19.19 -40.71
CA THR A 476 22.19 17.90 -40.55
C THR A 476 23.67 18.10 -40.18
N GLU A 477 24.26 19.20 -40.57
CA GLU A 477 25.66 19.52 -40.30
C GLU A 477 25.91 19.90 -38.82
N GLU A 478 24.92 20.54 -38.17
CA GLU A 478 24.94 20.77 -36.72
C GLU A 478 24.76 19.47 -35.93
N LEU A 479 23.93 18.55 -36.37
CA LEU A 479 23.81 17.24 -35.76
C LEU A 479 25.17 16.50 -35.79
N ARG A 480 25.85 16.52 -36.93
CA ARG A 480 27.17 15.92 -37.07
C ARG A 480 28.20 16.56 -36.14
N ARG A 481 28.19 17.90 -36.05
CA ARG A 481 29.05 18.66 -35.14
C ARG A 481 28.76 18.30 -33.69
N PHE A 482 27.50 18.30 -33.32
CA PHE A 482 27.04 17.91 -31.99
C PHE A 482 27.48 16.49 -31.59
N LEU A 483 27.32 15.50 -32.48
CA LEU A 483 27.76 14.12 -32.21
C LEU A 483 29.28 14.00 -32.07
N LEU A 484 30.05 14.73 -32.88
CA LEU A 484 31.50 14.78 -32.74
C LEU A 484 31.93 15.43 -31.43
N GLU A 485 31.25 16.49 -31.00
CA GLU A 485 31.50 17.12 -29.71
C GLU A 485 31.19 16.21 -28.53
N LYS A 486 30.05 15.48 -28.58
CA LYS A 486 29.70 14.45 -27.58
C LYS A 486 30.72 13.33 -27.53
N LEU A 487 31.17 12.82 -28.69
CA LEU A 487 32.20 11.80 -28.77
C LEU A 487 33.53 12.28 -28.16
N ASN A 488 33.96 13.47 -28.48
CA ASN A 488 35.19 14.08 -27.94
C ASN A 488 35.06 14.32 -26.42
N THR A 489 33.87 14.71 -25.95
CA THR A 489 33.61 14.89 -24.52
C THR A 489 33.70 13.54 -23.78
N ALA A 490 33.11 12.48 -24.33
CA ALA A 490 33.20 11.15 -23.76
C ALA A 490 34.65 10.63 -23.72
N GLU A 491 35.46 10.92 -24.74
CA GLU A 491 36.88 10.58 -24.74
C GLU A 491 37.68 11.33 -23.66
N LYS A 492 37.37 12.63 -23.43
CA LYS A 492 37.95 13.40 -22.35
C LYS A 492 37.54 12.88 -20.96
N MET A 493 36.26 12.57 -20.77
CA MET A 493 35.73 11.98 -19.52
C MET A 493 36.44 10.66 -19.22
N TYR A 494 36.60 9.79 -20.23
CA TYR A 494 37.29 8.50 -20.09
C TYR A 494 38.77 8.71 -19.71
N ALA A 495 39.48 9.67 -20.36
CA ALA A 495 40.84 9.99 -20.02
C ALA A 495 40.98 10.61 -18.62
N GLY A 496 39.93 11.27 -18.13
CA GLY A 496 39.84 11.84 -16.77
C GLY A 496 39.39 10.85 -15.69
N GLY A 497 39.16 9.58 -16.04
CA GLY A 497 38.77 8.50 -15.10
C GLY A 497 37.26 8.28 -14.95
N ASP A 498 36.41 9.09 -15.55
CA ASP A 498 34.96 8.84 -15.59
C ASP A 498 34.58 7.83 -16.68
N THR A 499 34.76 6.55 -16.33
CA THR A 499 34.47 5.44 -17.22
C THR A 499 32.96 5.18 -17.37
N ILE A 500 32.13 5.55 -16.39
CA ILE A 500 30.67 5.31 -16.42
C ILE A 500 30.00 6.33 -17.32
N GLY A 501 30.27 7.62 -17.11
CA GLY A 501 29.70 8.69 -17.93
C GLY A 501 30.12 8.61 -19.40
N SER A 502 31.39 8.28 -19.66
CA SER A 502 31.89 8.08 -21.03
C SER A 502 31.20 6.92 -21.74
N LYS A 503 31.01 5.77 -21.06
CA LYS A 503 30.28 4.62 -21.61
C LYS A 503 28.82 4.94 -21.95
N GLN A 504 28.12 5.69 -21.09
CA GLN A 504 26.75 6.10 -21.35
C GLN A 504 26.61 6.94 -22.62
N ILE A 505 27.55 7.85 -22.87
CA ILE A 505 27.55 8.67 -24.09
C ILE A 505 27.84 7.82 -25.33
N TRP A 506 28.85 6.93 -25.30
CA TRP A 506 29.15 6.07 -26.43
C TRP A 506 28.01 5.09 -26.74
N ASP A 507 27.40 4.49 -25.71
CA ASP A 507 26.24 3.60 -25.86
C ASP A 507 25.02 4.35 -26.42
N GLY A 508 24.81 5.60 -25.98
CA GLY A 508 23.80 6.51 -26.54
C GLY A 508 24.02 6.77 -28.04
N ILE A 509 25.25 7.08 -28.45
CA ILE A 509 25.58 7.30 -29.87
C ILE A 509 25.29 6.02 -30.68
N VAL A 510 25.76 4.87 -30.21
CA VAL A 510 25.57 3.60 -30.92
C VAL A 510 24.10 3.21 -30.98
N SER A 511 23.39 3.26 -29.87
CA SER A 511 22.00 2.80 -29.80
C SER A 511 21.02 3.65 -30.62
N LEU A 512 21.28 4.97 -30.71
CA LEU A 512 20.41 5.92 -31.41
C LEU A 512 20.70 6.04 -32.91
N TYR A 513 21.98 5.85 -33.33
CA TYR A 513 22.40 6.18 -34.70
C TYR A 513 22.93 4.98 -35.50
N ASN A 514 22.89 3.76 -34.97
CA ASN A 514 23.42 2.55 -35.64
C ASN A 514 22.83 2.29 -37.04
N GLY A 515 21.66 2.84 -37.35
CA GLY A 515 21.02 2.73 -38.68
C GLY A 515 21.21 3.95 -39.59
N ASN A 516 21.87 5.02 -39.14
CA ASN A 516 22.03 6.24 -39.90
C ASN A 516 23.33 6.24 -40.73
N LYS A 517 23.20 6.09 -42.06
CA LYS A 517 24.33 6.01 -42.99
C LYS A 517 25.25 7.24 -42.95
N GLU A 518 24.73 8.44 -42.72
CA GLU A 518 25.50 9.70 -42.68
C GLU A 518 26.34 9.81 -41.40
N MET A 519 25.92 9.18 -40.31
CA MET A 519 26.58 9.20 -39.01
C MET A 519 27.46 7.96 -38.78
N LEU A 520 27.52 7.03 -39.72
CA LEU A 520 28.25 5.76 -39.59
C LEU A 520 29.67 5.90 -39.08
N PRO A 521 30.52 6.86 -39.56
CA PRO A 521 31.91 6.99 -39.08
C PRO A 521 31.99 7.36 -37.58
N ILE A 522 31.00 8.09 -37.08
CA ILE A 522 30.95 8.50 -35.64
C ILE A 522 30.49 7.32 -34.80
N VAL A 523 29.52 6.54 -35.29
CA VAL A 523 29.01 5.32 -34.65
C VAL A 523 30.10 4.26 -34.52
N GLU A 524 30.85 4.00 -35.60
CA GLU A 524 31.98 3.04 -35.62
C GLU A 524 33.07 3.42 -34.60
N ARG A 525 33.38 4.73 -34.50
CA ARG A 525 34.34 5.22 -33.52
C ARG A 525 33.85 5.02 -32.09
N ALA A 526 32.56 5.26 -31.81
CA ALA A 526 31.96 5.00 -30.51
C ALA A 526 31.94 3.50 -30.16
N GLN A 527 31.60 2.63 -31.13
CA GLN A 527 31.66 1.15 -30.99
C GLN A 527 33.05 0.66 -30.66
N ALA A 528 34.06 1.16 -31.35
CA ALA A 528 35.48 0.81 -31.11
C ALA A 528 35.92 1.19 -29.68
N ARG A 529 35.38 2.27 -29.11
CA ARG A 529 35.66 2.65 -27.73
C ARG A 529 34.95 1.75 -26.73
N LEU A 530 33.67 1.41 -26.96
CA LEU A 530 32.92 0.46 -26.12
C LEU A 530 33.56 -0.94 -26.11
N GLY A 531 34.10 -1.39 -27.26
CA GLY A 531 34.83 -2.68 -27.36
C GLY A 531 36.10 -2.70 -26.54
N LYS A 532 36.86 -1.59 -26.47
CA LYS A 532 38.09 -1.47 -25.68
C LYS A 532 37.86 -1.40 -24.17
N THR A 533 36.65 -1.12 -23.71
CA THR A 533 36.30 -1.08 -22.28
C THR A 533 35.69 -2.40 -21.76
N LYS A 534 35.55 -3.42 -22.62
CA LYS A 534 35.14 -4.78 -22.24
C LYS A 534 36.29 -5.72 -21.92
N ASN A 535 37.52 -5.31 -22.25
CA ASN A 535 38.79 -5.97 -21.85
C ASN A 535 39.42 -5.14 -20.71
#